data_a88b4310fdee51fc33c62ba870958f80
#
_entry.id   a88b4310fdee51fc33c62ba870958f80
#
_cell.length_a   1.000
_cell.length_b   1.000
_cell.length_c   1.000
_cell.angle_alpha   90.00
_cell.angle_beta   90.00
_cell.angle_gamma   90.00
#
_symmetry.space_group_name_H-M   'P 1'
#
loop_
_entity.id
_entity.type
_entity.pdbx_description
1 polymer ?
#
loop_
_entity_poly.entity_id
_entity_poly.type
_entity_poly.pdbx_seq_one_letter_code
_entity_poly.pdbx_strand_id
1 'polypeptide(L)'
;IMYLIVGLGNPEEEYSKTRHNMGFNAINKIAEQYGIKVTKNKFQGLYESALIEDEKVILLKPQTYMNLSGNSVKEFVDFYKISKEEILVIYDDMDIEPGKIKIRKKGSAGGHNGMKSIVSMLGTEEFTRIRIGIGRPEHNGDDINYVIGSIPEEEIPKLEEGVEKAKEAVIEILKNGVDSAMNKLN
;
A
#
# COMPACT_ATOMS: atom_id res chain seq x y z
N ILE A 1 4.63 -18.99 -8.68
CA ILE A 1 4.61 -17.95 -7.65
C ILE A 1 4.17 -16.65 -8.27
N MET A 2 3.22 -15.99 -7.64
CA MET A 2 2.70 -14.71 -8.10
C MET A 2 2.58 -13.77 -6.89
N TYR A 3 3.19 -12.60 -6.99
CA TYR A 3 3.07 -11.58 -5.96
C TYR A 3 1.79 -10.77 -6.15
N LEU A 4 1.12 -10.47 -5.04
CA LEU A 4 0.02 -9.52 -5.01
C LEU A 4 0.51 -8.26 -4.28
N ILE A 5 0.61 -7.17 -5.01
CA ILE A 5 1.08 -5.89 -4.47
C ILE A 5 -0.11 -4.95 -4.40
N VAL A 6 -0.51 -4.63 -3.18
CA VAL A 6 -1.74 -3.86 -2.89
C VAL A 6 -1.36 -2.48 -2.37
N GLY A 7 -1.90 -1.45 -2.97
CA GLY A 7 -1.84 -0.09 -2.40
C GLY A 7 -3.21 0.32 -1.91
N LEU A 8 -3.29 0.85 -0.69
CA LEU A 8 -4.55 1.26 -0.09
C LEU A 8 -4.86 2.74 -0.33
N GLY A 9 -6.14 3.04 -0.49
CA GLY A 9 -6.65 4.38 -0.70
C GLY A 9 -8.16 4.38 -0.85
N ASN A 10 -8.72 5.56 -1.01
CA ASN A 10 -10.15 5.75 -1.33
C ASN A 10 -10.29 6.08 -2.82
N PRO A 11 -11.25 5.48 -3.51
CA PRO A 11 -11.33 5.57 -4.98
C PRO A 11 -11.80 6.92 -5.54
N GLU A 12 -12.57 7.70 -4.78
CA GLU A 12 -13.10 8.97 -5.29
C GLU A 12 -12.00 9.99 -5.53
N GLU A 13 -12.15 10.76 -6.61
CA GLU A 13 -11.17 11.77 -7.03
C GLU A 13 -10.84 12.78 -5.91
N GLU A 14 -11.81 13.11 -5.06
CA GLU A 14 -11.59 14.04 -3.94
C GLU A 14 -10.54 13.57 -2.95
N TYR A 15 -10.25 12.25 -2.90
CA TYR A 15 -9.23 11.69 -2.01
C TYR A 15 -7.87 11.47 -2.67
N SER A 16 -7.75 11.73 -3.97
CA SER A 16 -6.54 11.42 -4.75
C SER A 16 -5.27 12.08 -4.23
N LYS A 17 -5.40 13.22 -3.58
CA LYS A 17 -4.26 13.99 -3.05
C LYS A 17 -4.27 14.05 -1.52
N THR A 18 -4.76 13.00 -0.88
CA THR A 18 -4.79 12.93 0.58
C THR A 18 -3.71 11.97 1.10
N ARG A 19 -3.40 12.11 2.39
CA ARG A 19 -2.44 11.21 3.05
C ARG A 19 -2.89 9.76 3.03
N HIS A 20 -4.20 9.54 3.07
CA HIS A 20 -4.78 8.19 3.08
C HIS A 20 -4.61 7.45 1.74
N ASN A 21 -4.25 8.18 0.67
CA ASN A 21 -4.05 7.61 -0.66
C ASN A 21 -2.57 7.36 -1.02
N MET A 22 -1.66 7.43 -0.05
CA MET A 22 -0.23 7.18 -0.30
C MET A 22 0.02 5.77 -0.86
N GLY A 23 -0.76 4.77 -0.44
CA GLY A 23 -0.67 3.43 -1.01
C GLY A 23 -1.03 3.39 -2.49
N PHE A 24 -2.11 4.06 -2.89
CA PHE A 24 -2.48 4.19 -4.31
C PHE A 24 -1.37 4.88 -5.09
N ASN A 25 -0.79 5.93 -4.52
CA ASN A 25 0.29 6.68 -5.16
C ASN A 25 1.52 5.80 -5.40
N ALA A 26 1.84 4.92 -4.46
CA ALA A 26 2.95 3.97 -4.60
C ALA A 26 2.70 2.99 -5.76
N ILE A 27 1.50 2.44 -5.88
CA ILE A 27 1.13 1.59 -7.01
C ILE A 27 1.28 2.36 -8.33
N ASN A 28 0.80 3.61 -8.38
CA ASN A 28 0.91 4.44 -9.57
C ASN A 28 2.38 4.71 -9.95
N LYS A 29 3.25 4.93 -8.98
CA LYS A 29 4.70 5.12 -9.24
C LYS A 29 5.37 3.87 -9.79
N ILE A 30 5.03 2.70 -9.25
CA ILE A 30 5.53 1.43 -9.76
C ILE A 30 5.07 1.24 -11.21
N ALA A 31 3.78 1.42 -11.45
CA ALA A 31 3.20 1.28 -12.78
C ALA A 31 3.86 2.23 -13.79
N GLU A 32 4.07 3.47 -13.41
CA GLU A 32 4.72 4.47 -14.25
C GLU A 32 6.12 4.03 -14.67
N GLN A 33 6.92 3.53 -13.72
CA GLN A 33 8.29 3.10 -14.01
C GLN A 33 8.35 1.95 -15.02
N TYR A 34 7.39 1.04 -14.99
CA TYR A 34 7.39 -0.15 -15.85
C TYR A 34 6.41 -0.06 -17.03
N GLY A 35 5.84 1.11 -17.27
CA GLY A 35 4.90 1.31 -18.38
C GLY A 35 3.61 0.49 -18.25
N ILE A 36 3.15 0.26 -17.03
CA ILE A 36 1.96 -0.54 -16.74
C ILE A 36 0.77 0.38 -16.52
N LYS A 37 -0.40 0.01 -17.06
CA LYS A 37 -1.66 0.74 -16.81
C LYS A 37 -2.58 -0.09 -15.92
N VAL A 38 -2.80 0.36 -14.70
CA VAL A 38 -3.62 -0.33 -13.70
C VAL A 38 -5.07 0.10 -13.89
N THR A 39 -5.72 -0.43 -14.93
CA THR A 39 -7.05 0.03 -15.37
C THR A 39 -8.10 -1.06 -15.50
N LYS A 40 -7.74 -2.33 -15.36
CA LYS A 40 -8.72 -3.42 -15.42
C LYS A 40 -9.52 -3.49 -14.13
N ASN A 41 -10.81 -3.76 -14.26
CA ASN A 41 -11.73 -3.91 -13.12
C ASN A 41 -12.04 -5.37 -12.85
N LYS A 42 -11.83 -5.82 -11.62
CA LYS A 42 -12.19 -7.16 -11.17
C LYS A 42 -12.21 -7.18 -9.63
N PHE A 43 -13.12 -7.93 -9.05
CA PHE A 43 -13.17 -8.09 -7.61
C PHE A 43 -13.11 -6.77 -6.82
N GLN A 44 -13.88 -5.79 -7.29
CA GLN A 44 -13.93 -4.45 -6.66
C GLN A 44 -12.55 -3.78 -6.59
N GLY A 45 -11.70 -4.03 -7.58
CA GLY A 45 -10.35 -3.45 -7.62
C GLY A 45 -9.93 -3.04 -9.02
N LEU A 46 -9.08 -2.04 -9.10
CA LEU A 46 -8.32 -1.71 -10.31
C LEU A 46 -7.01 -2.47 -10.24
N TYR A 47 -6.68 -3.21 -11.31
CA TYR A 47 -5.51 -4.06 -11.29
C TYR A 47 -4.86 -4.21 -12.67
N GLU A 48 -3.66 -4.72 -12.68
CA GLU A 48 -2.98 -5.23 -13.86
C GLU A 48 -1.97 -6.30 -13.46
N SER A 49 -1.86 -7.33 -14.30
CA SER A 49 -0.82 -8.35 -14.17
C SER A 49 0.38 -7.95 -15.03
N ALA A 50 1.57 -8.15 -14.54
CA ALA A 50 2.79 -7.80 -15.27
C ALA A 50 3.97 -8.64 -14.79
N LEU A 51 5.08 -8.56 -15.54
CA LEU A 51 6.38 -9.03 -15.10
C LEU A 51 7.16 -7.81 -14.62
N ILE A 52 7.60 -7.84 -13.37
CA ILE A 52 8.47 -6.81 -12.79
C ILE A 52 9.68 -7.53 -12.21
N GLU A 53 10.88 -7.19 -12.67
CA GLU A 53 12.11 -7.86 -12.26
C GLU A 53 12.02 -9.38 -12.38
N ASP A 54 11.47 -9.85 -13.51
CA ASP A 54 11.27 -11.25 -13.84
C ASP A 54 10.29 -12.02 -12.94
N GLU A 55 9.58 -11.31 -12.06
CA GLU A 55 8.57 -11.90 -11.19
C GLU A 55 7.16 -11.59 -11.70
N LYS A 56 6.25 -12.57 -11.61
CA LYS A 56 4.85 -12.35 -11.93
C LYS A 56 4.20 -11.57 -10.79
N VAL A 57 3.58 -10.44 -11.11
CA VAL A 57 2.94 -9.59 -10.12
C VAL A 57 1.54 -9.19 -10.57
N ILE A 58 0.68 -8.95 -9.57
CA ILE A 58 -0.57 -8.21 -9.75
C ILE A 58 -0.41 -6.93 -8.95
N LEU A 59 -0.56 -5.79 -9.62
CA LEU A 59 -0.67 -4.49 -8.96
C LEU A 59 -2.16 -4.23 -8.73
N LEU A 60 -2.56 -3.96 -7.49
CA LEU A 60 -3.95 -3.81 -7.10
C LEU A 60 -4.19 -2.54 -6.30
N LYS A 61 -5.19 -1.77 -6.72
CA LYS A 61 -5.77 -0.67 -5.95
C LYS A 61 -7.22 -1.05 -5.65
N PRO A 62 -7.56 -1.50 -4.42
CA PRO A 62 -8.95 -1.77 -4.08
C PRO A 62 -9.82 -0.54 -4.29
N GLN A 63 -10.98 -0.73 -4.92
CA GLN A 63 -11.92 0.35 -5.22
C GLN A 63 -13.12 0.35 -4.28
N THR A 64 -12.99 -0.32 -3.16
CA THR A 64 -13.92 -0.28 -2.04
C THR A 64 -13.68 1.01 -1.24
N TYR A 65 -14.56 1.32 -0.29
CA TYR A 65 -14.17 2.27 0.76
C TYR A 65 -13.04 1.65 1.58
N MET A 66 -12.23 2.51 2.23
CA MET A 66 -11.02 2.06 2.94
C MET A 66 -11.32 0.92 3.92
N ASN A 67 -12.39 1.01 4.70
CA ASN A 67 -12.76 0.01 5.69
C ASN A 67 -13.21 -1.34 5.10
N LEU A 68 -13.34 -1.43 3.77
CA LEU A 68 -13.71 -2.65 3.06
C LEU A 68 -12.60 -3.16 2.13
N SER A 69 -11.39 -2.62 2.27
CA SER A 69 -10.25 -3.00 1.42
C SER A 69 -10.00 -4.51 1.37
N GLY A 70 -10.21 -5.19 2.49
CA GLY A 70 -10.03 -6.64 2.59
C GLY A 70 -10.95 -7.45 1.69
N ASN A 71 -12.13 -6.92 1.34
CA ASN A 71 -13.05 -7.62 0.44
C ASN A 71 -12.43 -7.85 -0.93
N SER A 72 -11.80 -6.83 -1.51
CA SER A 72 -11.11 -6.95 -2.78
C SER A 72 -9.89 -7.85 -2.67
N VAL A 73 -9.06 -7.62 -1.67
CA VAL A 73 -7.82 -8.39 -1.48
C VAL A 73 -8.12 -9.88 -1.33
N LYS A 74 -9.11 -10.23 -0.52
CA LYS A 74 -9.48 -11.63 -0.28
C LYS A 74 -9.88 -12.34 -1.58
N GLU A 75 -10.67 -11.67 -2.42
CA GLU A 75 -11.09 -12.26 -3.69
C GLU A 75 -9.90 -12.52 -4.63
N PHE A 76 -8.94 -11.60 -4.70
CA PHE A 76 -7.72 -11.81 -5.48
C PHE A 76 -6.87 -12.95 -4.92
N VAL A 77 -6.70 -13.01 -3.62
CA VAL A 77 -5.92 -14.06 -2.97
C VAL A 77 -6.53 -15.44 -3.26
N ASP A 78 -7.85 -15.57 -3.12
CA ASP A 78 -8.54 -16.83 -3.34
C ASP A 78 -8.52 -17.28 -4.81
N PHE A 79 -8.80 -16.35 -5.72
CA PHE A 79 -8.88 -16.65 -7.14
C PHE A 79 -7.51 -17.06 -7.72
N TYR A 80 -6.47 -16.32 -7.40
CA TYR A 80 -5.12 -16.57 -7.92
C TYR A 80 -4.30 -17.50 -7.02
N LYS A 81 -4.86 -17.96 -5.90
CA LYS A 81 -4.21 -18.88 -4.95
C LYS A 81 -2.87 -18.33 -4.47
N ILE A 82 -2.90 -17.08 -4.03
CA ILE A 82 -1.71 -16.36 -3.57
C ILE A 82 -1.42 -16.74 -2.12
N SER A 83 -0.20 -17.14 -1.81
CA SER A 83 0.19 -17.43 -0.43
C SER A 83 0.49 -16.14 0.32
N LYS A 84 0.37 -16.17 1.64
CA LYS A 84 0.57 -14.98 2.48
C LYS A 84 1.98 -14.39 2.33
N GLU A 85 2.98 -15.19 2.03
CA GLU A 85 4.37 -14.75 1.82
C GLU A 85 4.53 -13.90 0.57
N GLU A 86 3.57 -13.95 -0.36
CA GLU A 86 3.60 -13.24 -1.63
C GLU A 86 2.67 -12.03 -1.64
N ILE A 87 2.13 -11.65 -0.48
CA ILE A 87 1.27 -10.47 -0.33
C ILE A 87 2.10 -9.31 0.21
N LEU A 88 2.09 -8.19 -0.52
CA LEU A 88 2.71 -6.94 -0.09
C LEU A 88 1.62 -5.87 -0.03
N VAL A 89 1.42 -5.25 1.13
CA VAL A 89 0.42 -4.19 1.30
C VAL A 89 1.10 -2.87 1.63
N ILE A 90 0.80 -1.84 0.86
CA ILE A 90 1.39 -0.50 1.00
C ILE A 90 0.32 0.46 1.52
N TYR A 91 0.61 1.16 2.60
CA TYR A 91 -0.36 2.06 3.22
C TYR A 91 0.31 3.15 4.06
N ASP A 92 -0.47 4.17 4.40
CA ASP A 92 -0.06 5.31 5.21
C ASP A 92 -0.01 4.97 6.70
N ASP A 93 0.96 5.55 7.42
CA ASP A 93 1.15 5.28 8.85
C ASP A 93 1.51 6.56 9.61
N MET A 94 0.67 6.92 10.58
CA MET A 94 0.87 8.11 11.41
C MET A 94 2.01 7.97 12.40
N ASP A 95 2.47 6.77 12.71
CA ASP A 95 3.54 6.53 13.68
C ASP A 95 4.94 6.63 13.06
N ILE A 96 5.01 6.93 11.78
CA ILE A 96 6.26 7.10 11.04
C ILE A 96 6.31 8.52 10.49
N GLU A 97 7.47 9.17 10.63
CA GLU A 97 7.61 10.53 10.14
C GLU A 97 7.57 10.60 8.60
N PRO A 98 7.09 11.72 8.02
CA PRO A 98 7.08 11.91 6.57
C PRO A 98 8.47 11.76 5.96
N GLY A 99 8.54 11.12 4.81
CA GLY A 99 9.79 10.85 4.09
C GLY A 99 10.42 9.51 4.43
N LYS A 100 9.91 8.81 5.43
CA LYS A 100 10.41 7.49 5.84
C LYS A 100 9.39 6.40 5.61
N ILE A 101 9.89 5.18 5.52
CA ILE A 101 9.06 3.98 5.44
C ILE A 101 9.51 2.96 6.48
N LYS A 102 8.63 2.00 6.76
CA LYS A 102 8.98 0.80 7.55
C LYS A 102 8.42 -0.43 6.84
N ILE A 103 9.26 -1.44 6.68
CA ILE A 103 8.87 -2.72 6.12
C ILE A 103 8.80 -3.73 7.27
N ARG A 104 7.70 -4.50 7.33
CA ARG A 104 7.51 -5.54 8.34
C ARG A 104 6.90 -6.78 7.70
N LYS A 105 7.28 -7.95 8.16
CA LYS A 105 6.74 -9.24 7.68
C LYS A 105 5.43 -9.61 8.36
N LYS A 106 5.12 -9.00 9.49
CA LYS A 106 3.91 -9.25 10.28
C LYS A 106 3.65 -8.08 11.20
N GLY A 107 2.48 -8.02 11.76
CA GLY A 107 2.11 -7.02 12.76
C GLY A 107 0.63 -6.71 12.77
N SER A 108 0.18 -6.02 13.81
CA SER A 108 -1.22 -5.60 13.93
C SER A 108 -1.56 -4.52 12.90
N ALA A 109 -2.86 -4.33 12.68
CA ALA A 109 -3.36 -3.28 11.81
C ALA A 109 -3.21 -1.89 12.43
N GLY A 110 -2.98 -1.79 13.73
CA GLY A 110 -2.99 -0.52 14.44
C GLY A 110 -4.35 0.16 14.29
N GLY A 111 -4.35 1.47 14.08
CA GLY A 111 -5.58 2.24 13.86
C GLY A 111 -6.03 2.32 12.40
N HIS A 112 -5.33 1.70 11.47
CA HIS A 112 -5.62 1.81 10.04
C HIS A 112 -6.80 0.90 9.64
N ASN A 113 -7.91 1.49 9.22
CA ASN A 113 -9.13 0.74 8.91
C ASN A 113 -8.99 -0.20 7.70
N GLY A 114 -8.21 0.19 6.69
CA GLY A 114 -7.95 -0.69 5.55
C GLY A 114 -7.19 -1.94 5.96
N MET A 115 -6.18 -1.79 6.81
CA MET A 115 -5.42 -2.91 7.34
C MET A 115 -6.25 -3.80 8.24
N LYS A 116 -7.11 -3.22 9.07
CA LYS A 116 -8.06 -4.00 9.90
C LYS A 116 -8.93 -4.89 9.03
N SER A 117 -9.43 -4.34 7.92
CA SER A 117 -10.25 -5.10 6.96
C SER A 117 -9.46 -6.25 6.34
N ILE A 118 -8.23 -6.00 5.89
CA ILE A 118 -7.41 -7.05 5.27
C ILE A 118 -7.07 -8.15 6.27
N VAL A 119 -6.64 -7.79 7.47
CA VAL A 119 -6.32 -8.78 8.52
C VAL A 119 -7.54 -9.63 8.85
N SER A 120 -8.70 -9.00 8.98
CA SER A 120 -9.97 -9.70 9.26
C SER A 120 -10.33 -10.67 8.14
N MET A 121 -10.27 -10.21 6.88
CA MET A 121 -10.66 -11.03 5.72
C MET A 121 -9.68 -12.15 5.42
N LEU A 122 -8.38 -11.92 5.57
CA LEU A 122 -7.36 -12.94 5.35
C LEU A 122 -7.22 -13.89 6.53
N GLY A 123 -7.66 -13.50 7.72
CA GLY A 123 -7.53 -14.30 8.93
C GLY A 123 -6.11 -14.43 9.46
N THR A 124 -5.22 -13.50 9.09
CA THR A 124 -3.82 -13.53 9.51
C THR A 124 -3.22 -12.13 9.51
N GLU A 125 -2.24 -11.91 10.37
CA GLU A 125 -1.38 -10.72 10.38
C GLU A 125 -0.02 -10.99 9.73
N GLU A 126 0.22 -12.22 9.29
CA GLU A 126 1.51 -12.66 8.77
C GLU A 126 1.64 -12.46 7.26
N PHE A 127 1.74 -11.21 6.84
CA PHE A 127 2.07 -10.85 5.46
C PHE A 127 2.90 -9.56 5.49
N THR A 128 3.67 -9.34 4.43
CA THR A 128 4.55 -8.16 4.35
C THR A 128 3.75 -6.89 4.15
N ARG A 129 4.13 -5.86 4.87
CA ARG A 129 3.57 -4.52 4.72
C ARG A 129 4.68 -3.50 4.58
N ILE A 130 4.41 -2.50 3.76
CA ILE A 130 5.27 -1.33 3.57
C ILE A 130 4.49 -0.13 4.07
N ARG A 131 4.95 0.47 5.15
CA ARG A 131 4.26 1.54 5.86
C ARG A 131 4.92 2.86 5.47
N ILE A 132 4.13 3.75 4.86
CA ILE A 132 4.62 5.06 4.42
C ILE A 132 4.31 6.09 5.50
N GLY A 133 5.34 6.77 6.00
CA GLY A 133 5.18 7.75 7.06
C GLY A 133 4.42 8.98 6.62
N ILE A 134 3.42 9.36 7.41
CA ILE A 134 2.64 10.59 7.20
C ILE A 134 2.64 11.51 8.44
N GLY A 135 3.19 11.06 9.56
CA GLY A 135 3.17 11.80 10.81
C GLY A 135 1.80 11.86 11.45
N ARG A 136 1.72 12.47 12.61
CA ARG A 136 0.47 12.61 13.36
C ARG A 136 -0.07 14.04 13.28
N PRO A 137 -1.40 14.21 13.39
CA PRO A 137 -1.98 15.54 13.49
C PRO A 137 -1.54 16.22 14.80
N GLU A 138 -1.53 17.56 14.81
CA GLU A 138 -1.14 18.35 15.98
C GLU A 138 -2.10 18.17 17.16
N HIS A 139 -3.39 17.88 16.87
CA HIS A 139 -4.43 17.74 17.89
C HIS A 139 -4.94 16.30 17.94
N ASN A 140 -4.94 15.71 19.12
CA ASN A 140 -5.50 14.38 19.34
C ASN A 140 -6.99 14.34 18.95
N GLY A 141 -7.41 13.26 18.31
CA GLY A 141 -8.80 13.09 17.90
C GLY A 141 -9.12 13.55 16.48
N ASP A 142 -8.16 14.17 15.79
CA ASP A 142 -8.35 14.65 14.41
C ASP A 142 -7.86 13.67 13.36
N ASP A 143 -7.64 12.42 13.73
CA ASP A 143 -7.02 11.41 12.87
C ASP A 143 -7.73 11.24 11.52
N ILE A 144 -9.06 11.16 11.53
CA ILE A 144 -9.83 10.99 10.30
C ILE A 144 -9.67 12.20 9.38
N ASN A 145 -9.86 13.40 9.91
CA ASN A 145 -9.73 14.62 9.13
C ASN A 145 -8.30 14.82 8.60
N TYR A 146 -7.32 14.40 9.36
CA TYR A 146 -5.91 14.48 8.97
C TYR A 146 -5.62 13.61 7.74
N VAL A 147 -6.07 12.35 7.74
CA VAL A 147 -5.75 11.43 6.66
C VAL A 147 -6.54 11.68 5.38
N ILE A 148 -7.75 12.23 5.48
CA ILE A 148 -8.60 12.51 4.30
C ILE A 148 -8.60 13.99 3.90
N GLY A 149 -7.93 14.85 4.65
CA GLY A 149 -7.87 16.28 4.38
C GLY A 149 -6.79 16.67 3.39
N SER A 150 -6.75 17.98 3.07
CA SER A 150 -5.74 18.55 2.19
C SER A 150 -4.37 18.49 2.85
N ILE A 151 -3.34 18.35 2.03
CA ILE A 151 -1.94 18.33 2.49
C ILE A 151 -1.35 19.73 2.25
N PRO A 152 -0.76 20.36 3.28
CA PRO A 152 -0.03 21.62 3.07
C PRO A 152 1.08 21.44 2.03
N GLU A 153 1.27 22.43 1.17
CA GLU A 153 2.26 22.36 0.08
C GLU A 153 3.67 22.01 0.57
N GLU A 154 4.07 22.53 1.71
CA GLU A 154 5.41 22.31 2.26
C GLU A 154 5.64 20.85 2.70
N GLU A 155 4.58 20.08 2.93
CA GLU A 155 4.70 18.66 3.32
C GLU A 155 4.74 17.72 2.11
N ILE A 156 4.29 18.16 0.94
CA ILE A 156 4.18 17.32 -0.26
C ILE A 156 5.52 16.67 -0.64
N PRO A 157 6.65 17.40 -0.72
CA PRO A 157 7.92 16.77 -1.11
C PRO A 157 8.35 15.61 -0.20
N LYS A 158 8.12 15.71 1.10
CA LYS A 158 8.45 14.65 2.05
C LYS A 158 7.57 13.43 1.87
N LEU A 159 6.28 13.63 1.63
CA LEU A 159 5.35 12.53 1.38
C LEU A 159 5.69 11.83 0.06
N GLU A 160 6.05 12.58 -0.97
CA GLU A 160 6.49 12.02 -2.25
C GLU A 160 7.78 11.21 -2.09
N GLU A 161 8.70 11.65 -1.24
CA GLU A 161 9.91 10.91 -0.92
C GLU A 161 9.59 9.54 -0.31
N GLY A 162 8.61 9.51 0.61
CA GLY A 162 8.15 8.25 1.20
C GLY A 162 7.52 7.31 0.18
N VAL A 163 6.71 7.84 -0.73
CA VAL A 163 6.11 7.05 -1.83
C VAL A 163 7.20 6.48 -2.73
N GLU A 164 8.21 7.27 -3.07
CA GLU A 164 9.34 6.81 -3.87
C GLU A 164 10.11 5.68 -3.18
N LYS A 165 10.34 5.81 -1.88
CA LYS A 165 10.99 4.76 -1.10
C LYS A 165 10.14 3.48 -1.04
N ALA A 166 8.82 3.61 -0.97
CA ALA A 166 7.93 2.45 -1.00
C ALA A 166 8.04 1.71 -2.34
N LYS A 167 8.12 2.45 -3.45
CA LYS A 167 8.38 1.86 -4.77
C LYS A 167 9.71 1.12 -4.77
N GLU A 168 10.78 1.76 -4.28
CA GLU A 168 12.10 1.13 -4.18
C GLU A 168 12.06 -0.15 -3.35
N ALA A 169 11.28 -0.15 -2.25
CA ALA A 169 11.12 -1.31 -1.40
C ALA A 169 10.49 -2.48 -2.15
N VAL A 170 9.43 -2.23 -2.93
CA VAL A 170 8.79 -3.27 -3.74
C VAL A 170 9.79 -3.86 -4.73
N ILE A 171 10.52 -3.02 -5.45
CA ILE A 171 11.51 -3.47 -6.43
C ILE A 171 12.60 -4.31 -5.75
N GLU A 172 13.10 -3.86 -4.61
CA GLU A 172 14.12 -4.60 -3.86
C GLU A 172 13.59 -5.96 -3.38
N ILE A 173 12.34 -6.01 -2.88
CA ILE A 173 11.72 -7.25 -2.47
C ILE A 173 11.64 -8.24 -3.63
N LEU A 174 11.22 -7.78 -4.79
CA LEU A 174 11.10 -8.65 -5.97
C LEU A 174 12.47 -9.15 -6.45
N LYS A 175 13.51 -8.33 -6.34
CA LYS A 175 14.86 -8.71 -6.77
C LYS A 175 15.58 -9.58 -5.76
N ASN A 176 15.54 -9.24 -4.48
CA ASN A 176 16.43 -9.78 -3.47
C ASN A 176 15.74 -10.24 -2.18
N GLY A 177 14.42 -10.13 -2.10
CA GLY A 177 13.64 -10.59 -0.94
C GLY A 177 13.40 -9.52 0.13
N VAL A 178 12.48 -9.83 1.04
CA VAL A 178 12.02 -8.90 2.08
C VAL A 178 13.16 -8.52 3.05
N ASP A 179 13.98 -9.48 3.44
CA ASP A 179 15.06 -9.21 4.40
C ASP A 179 16.06 -8.18 3.85
N SER A 180 16.41 -8.30 2.57
CA SER A 180 17.29 -7.33 1.90
C SER A 180 16.67 -5.94 1.91
N ALA A 181 15.39 -5.84 1.57
CA ALA A 181 14.68 -4.56 1.58
C ALA A 181 14.63 -3.93 2.98
N MET A 182 14.37 -4.75 4.00
CA MET A 182 14.36 -4.27 5.39
C MET A 182 15.74 -3.73 5.81
N ASN A 183 16.81 -4.42 5.43
CA ASN A 183 18.17 -3.97 5.74
C ASN A 183 18.55 -2.66 5.06
N LYS A 184 18.08 -2.45 3.83
CA LYS A 184 18.45 -1.26 3.05
C LYS A 184 17.58 -0.04 3.33
N LEU A 185 16.30 -0.24 3.67
CA LEU A 185 15.33 0.85 3.63
C LEU A 185 14.64 1.16 4.97
N ASN A 186 14.72 0.27 5.95
CA ASN A 186 14.15 0.54 7.29
C ASN A 186 14.94 1.58 8.09
#